data_3cbafb835e021f53cba698261b3c4929
#
_entry.id   3cbafb835e021f53cba698261b3c4929
#
_cell.length_a   1.000
_cell.length_b   1.000
_cell.length_c   1.000
_cell.angle_alpha   90.00
_cell.angle_beta   90.00
_cell.angle_gamma   90.00
#
_symmetry.space_group_name_H-M   'P 1'
#
loop_
_entity.id
_entity.type
_entity.pdbx_description
1 polymer ?
#
loop_
_entity_poly.entity_id
_entity_poly.type
_entity_poly.pdbx_seq_one_letter_code
_entity_poly.pdbx_strand_id
1 'polypeptide(L)'
;MSDTFDILARTSGLKERFQEVQLMITDPEVINDQKRFRKLSKEYSELEKVVAKSEEYARLKHQLDEVVSMADTERDPEMRKMIYDEIEELREQVPGLENEIKLLLIPADPEDDKNAIIEIRGGTGGDEAALFAGDLYKMYSRYCESQGWKTSITSFNEGTMGGFKEIVFSVEGDGVYGKLKYESGVHRVQRVPQTETQGRIHTSAATVAVLPEADEFDVEVREQDIRVDTYNSSGAGGQSVNTTYSAVRLTHIPTGIVVQSQDERSQIKNKARAMTELRTRIYNMEYQKYIDEIASKRKTLVSTGDRSAKIRTYHFPQGRVTDHRIGLTLHQLDDVLNGDIQPFIDALTVAENAERMNTAQL
;
A
#
# COMPACT_ATOMS: atom_id res chain seq x y z
N MET A 1 33.26 13.62 11.93
CA MET A 1 33.53 12.53 11.00
C MET A 1 32.18 12.15 10.43
N SER A 2 31.89 12.57 9.21
CA SER A 2 30.66 12.18 8.52
C SER A 2 30.82 10.69 8.20
N ASP A 3 29.95 9.84 8.74
CA ASP A 3 29.81 8.47 8.26
C ASP A 3 29.49 8.58 6.76
N THR A 4 30.52 8.40 5.94
CA THR A 4 30.36 8.29 4.50
C THR A 4 29.55 7.02 4.26
N PHE A 5 28.32 7.19 3.81
CA PHE A 5 27.43 6.11 3.43
C PHE A 5 28.13 5.24 2.37
N ASP A 6 28.59 4.06 2.79
CA ASP A 6 29.26 3.14 1.87
C ASP A 6 28.25 2.27 1.14
N ILE A 7 27.86 2.75 -0.06
CA ILE A 7 26.93 2.08 -0.96
C ILE A 7 27.42 0.66 -1.29
N LEU A 8 28.74 0.50 -1.58
CA LEU A 8 29.28 -0.79 -2.04
C LEU A 8 29.24 -1.84 -0.94
N ALA A 9 29.48 -1.45 0.30
CA ALA A 9 29.35 -2.36 1.45
C ALA A 9 27.90 -2.80 1.67
N ARG A 10 26.92 -1.90 1.52
CA ARG A 10 25.51 -2.23 1.69
C ARG A 10 24.92 -3.04 0.53
N THR A 11 25.39 -2.81 -0.68
CA THR A 11 24.89 -3.53 -1.87
C THR A 11 25.53 -4.90 -2.06
N SER A 12 26.65 -5.21 -1.38
CA SER A 12 27.33 -6.51 -1.48
C SER A 12 26.42 -7.68 -1.09
N GLY A 13 25.71 -7.58 0.05
CA GLY A 13 24.75 -8.60 0.50
C GLY A 13 23.56 -8.76 -0.44
N LEU A 14 23.13 -7.69 -1.11
CA LEU A 14 22.05 -7.74 -2.10
C LEU A 14 22.50 -8.46 -3.38
N LYS A 15 23.76 -8.34 -3.77
CA LYS A 15 24.33 -9.09 -4.91
C LYS A 15 24.37 -10.59 -4.65
N GLU A 16 24.74 -11.00 -3.44
CA GLU A 16 24.68 -12.41 -3.03
C GLU A 16 23.24 -12.92 -3.07
N ARG A 17 22.31 -12.14 -2.49
CA ARG A 17 20.90 -12.50 -2.50
C ARG A 17 20.32 -12.57 -3.92
N PHE A 18 20.71 -11.68 -4.82
CA PHE A 18 20.32 -11.73 -6.23
C PHE A 18 20.72 -13.04 -6.90
N GLN A 19 21.96 -13.51 -6.66
CA GLN A 19 22.43 -14.79 -7.20
C GLN A 19 21.66 -15.98 -6.63
N GLU A 20 21.34 -15.97 -5.32
CA GLU A 20 20.50 -17.00 -4.71
C GLU A 20 19.10 -17.04 -5.33
N VAL A 21 18.44 -15.89 -5.46
CA VAL A 21 17.09 -15.79 -6.03
C VAL A 21 17.10 -16.22 -7.51
N GLN A 22 18.15 -15.87 -8.26
CA GLN A 22 18.33 -16.30 -9.64
C GLN A 22 18.39 -17.84 -9.77
N LEU A 23 19.06 -18.51 -8.84
CA LEU A 23 19.10 -19.97 -8.81
C LEU A 23 17.74 -20.56 -8.38
N MET A 24 17.07 -19.96 -7.36
CA MET A 24 15.79 -20.44 -6.88
C MET A 24 14.66 -20.35 -7.93
N ILE A 25 14.65 -19.32 -8.77
CA ILE A 25 13.63 -19.17 -9.84
C ILE A 25 13.72 -20.28 -10.89
N THR A 26 14.90 -20.87 -11.08
CA THR A 26 15.11 -21.96 -12.05
C THR A 26 14.78 -23.34 -11.48
N ASP A 27 14.46 -23.43 -10.18
CA ASP A 27 14.13 -24.70 -9.52
C ASP A 27 12.73 -25.18 -9.96
N PRO A 28 12.59 -26.42 -10.46
CA PRO A 28 11.30 -27.00 -10.84
C PRO A 28 10.25 -27.00 -9.74
N GLU A 29 10.63 -27.13 -8.46
CA GLU A 29 9.70 -27.08 -7.34
C GLU A 29 9.12 -25.68 -7.17
N VAL A 30 9.90 -24.65 -7.39
CA VAL A 30 9.45 -23.24 -7.32
C VAL A 30 8.56 -22.89 -8.52
N ILE A 31 8.90 -23.38 -9.72
CA ILE A 31 8.12 -23.14 -10.95
C ILE A 31 6.69 -23.72 -10.80
N ASN A 32 6.54 -24.86 -10.14
CA ASN A 32 5.24 -25.48 -9.90
C ASN A 32 4.40 -24.77 -8.83
N ASP A 33 4.99 -23.99 -7.95
CA ASP A 33 4.31 -23.16 -6.95
C ASP A 33 4.16 -21.73 -7.47
N GLN A 34 3.02 -21.44 -8.07
CA GLN A 34 2.75 -20.11 -8.66
C GLN A 34 2.86 -18.95 -7.67
N LYS A 35 2.48 -19.14 -6.39
CA LYS A 35 2.58 -18.07 -5.37
C LYS A 35 4.05 -17.79 -5.05
N ARG A 36 4.84 -18.83 -4.84
CA ARG A 36 6.27 -18.73 -4.54
C ARG A 36 7.06 -18.20 -5.74
N PHE A 37 6.77 -18.69 -6.94
CA PHE A 37 7.39 -18.22 -8.18
C PHE A 37 7.15 -16.73 -8.41
N ARG A 38 5.90 -16.25 -8.23
CA ARG A 38 5.55 -14.85 -8.42
C ARG A 38 6.27 -13.94 -7.42
N LYS A 39 6.38 -14.38 -6.15
CA LYS A 39 7.12 -13.64 -5.11
C LYS A 39 8.61 -13.54 -5.43
N LEU A 40 9.24 -14.64 -5.81
CA LEU A 40 10.67 -14.67 -6.16
C LEU A 40 10.96 -13.92 -7.47
N SER A 41 10.07 -13.96 -8.47
CA SER A 41 10.23 -13.20 -9.71
C SER A 41 10.18 -11.69 -9.46
N LYS A 42 9.33 -11.25 -8.52
CA LYS A 42 9.29 -9.84 -8.12
C LYS A 42 10.58 -9.45 -7.39
N GLU A 43 10.99 -10.22 -6.38
CA GLU A 43 12.25 -10.00 -5.65
C GLU A 43 13.45 -9.96 -6.61
N TYR A 44 13.49 -10.84 -7.62
CA TYR A 44 14.50 -10.84 -8.68
C TYR A 44 14.54 -9.51 -9.45
N SER A 45 13.38 -9.04 -9.92
CA SER A 45 13.30 -7.81 -10.71
C SER A 45 13.68 -6.56 -9.90
N GLU A 46 13.38 -6.52 -8.60
CA GLU A 46 13.79 -5.45 -7.70
C GLU A 46 15.30 -5.47 -7.46
N LEU A 47 15.86 -6.63 -7.14
CA LEU A 47 17.29 -6.81 -6.91
C LEU A 47 18.12 -6.55 -8.17
N GLU A 48 17.64 -6.95 -9.35
CA GLU A 48 18.29 -6.70 -10.62
C GLU A 48 18.57 -5.23 -10.87
N LYS A 49 17.58 -4.36 -10.59
CA LYS A 49 17.73 -2.90 -10.73
C LYS A 49 18.79 -2.34 -9.80
N VAL A 50 18.78 -2.78 -8.53
CA VAL A 50 19.75 -2.32 -7.52
C VAL A 50 21.16 -2.78 -7.89
N VAL A 51 21.32 -4.06 -8.25
CA VAL A 51 22.61 -4.64 -8.60
C VAL A 51 23.19 -3.98 -9.85
N ALA A 52 22.39 -3.80 -10.92
CA ALA A 52 22.84 -3.15 -12.15
C ALA A 52 23.35 -1.72 -11.90
N LYS A 53 22.59 -0.92 -11.12
CA LYS A 53 22.99 0.45 -10.76
C LYS A 53 24.20 0.48 -9.83
N SER A 54 24.32 -0.46 -8.91
CA SER A 54 25.48 -0.59 -8.03
C SER A 54 26.76 -0.96 -8.80
N GLU A 55 26.65 -1.82 -9.81
CA GLU A 55 27.79 -2.17 -10.69
C GLU A 55 28.20 -0.99 -11.58
N GLU A 56 27.24 -0.22 -12.09
CA GLU A 56 27.50 1.01 -12.82
C GLU A 56 28.22 2.05 -11.94
N TYR A 57 27.74 2.25 -10.73
CA TYR A 57 28.36 3.13 -9.74
C TYR A 57 29.79 2.69 -9.39
N ALA A 58 30.01 1.40 -9.12
CA ALA A 58 31.35 0.86 -8.82
C ALA A 58 32.33 1.11 -9.98
N ARG A 59 31.88 0.93 -11.23
CA ARG A 59 32.69 1.17 -12.43
C ARG A 59 33.06 2.64 -12.57
N LEU A 60 32.09 3.56 -12.45
CA LEU A 60 32.34 5.00 -12.58
C LEU A 60 33.21 5.53 -11.44
N LYS A 61 33.03 5.04 -10.22
CA LYS A 61 33.87 5.40 -9.09
C LYS A 61 35.31 4.96 -9.28
N HIS A 62 35.51 3.71 -9.75
CA HIS A 62 36.85 3.21 -10.09
C HIS A 62 37.49 4.04 -11.19
N GLN A 63 36.75 4.38 -12.25
CA GLN A 63 37.22 5.24 -13.33
C GLN A 63 37.62 6.62 -12.81
N LEU A 64 36.80 7.23 -11.93
CA LEU A 64 37.11 8.52 -11.30
C LEU A 64 38.42 8.44 -10.50
N ASP A 65 38.60 7.39 -9.69
CA ASP A 65 39.80 7.21 -8.87
C ASP A 65 41.05 7.01 -9.76
N GLU A 66 40.94 6.29 -10.88
CA GLU A 66 42.02 6.14 -11.86
C GLU A 66 42.39 7.46 -12.54
N VAL A 67 41.39 8.20 -13.04
CA VAL A 67 41.60 9.47 -13.75
C VAL A 67 42.17 10.53 -12.80
N VAL A 68 41.73 10.58 -11.53
CA VAL A 68 42.32 11.44 -10.50
C VAL A 68 43.80 11.07 -10.25
N SER A 69 44.13 9.79 -10.16
CA SER A 69 45.52 9.33 -10.01
C SER A 69 46.38 9.70 -11.21
N MET A 70 45.82 9.66 -12.42
CA MET A 70 46.52 10.12 -13.65
C MET A 70 46.78 11.64 -13.65
N ALA A 71 45.85 12.44 -13.14
CA ALA A 71 45.99 13.89 -13.03
C ALA A 71 47.23 14.31 -12.21
N ASP A 72 47.57 13.53 -11.19
CA ASP A 72 48.69 13.78 -10.29
C ASP A 72 50.06 13.47 -10.98
N THR A 73 50.09 12.60 -11.97
CA THR A 73 51.30 12.11 -12.62
C THR A 73 51.55 12.79 -13.98
N GLU A 74 50.51 13.28 -14.65
CA GLU A 74 50.58 13.83 -16.01
C GLU A 74 51.26 15.22 -16.00
N ARG A 75 52.20 15.44 -16.96
CA ARG A 75 52.95 16.70 -17.09
C ARG A 75 52.58 17.52 -18.33
N ASP A 76 51.93 16.89 -19.31
CA ASP A 76 51.50 17.57 -20.53
C ASP A 76 50.27 18.47 -20.24
N PRO A 77 50.36 19.80 -20.55
CA PRO A 77 49.27 20.73 -20.26
C PRO A 77 47.95 20.43 -21.01
N GLU A 78 48.03 19.93 -22.25
CA GLU A 78 46.85 19.58 -23.05
C GLU A 78 46.16 18.31 -22.48
N MET A 79 46.97 17.28 -22.20
CA MET A 79 46.47 16.04 -21.58
C MET A 79 45.88 16.33 -20.18
N ARG A 80 46.53 17.15 -19.39
CA ARG A 80 45.98 17.55 -18.07
C ARG A 80 44.60 18.22 -18.17
N LYS A 81 44.44 19.07 -19.19
CA LYS A 81 43.12 19.69 -19.40
C LYS A 81 42.05 18.66 -19.71
N MET A 82 42.31 17.73 -20.60
CA MET A 82 41.38 16.65 -20.92
C MET A 82 41.04 15.79 -19.70
N ILE A 83 42.04 15.46 -18.89
CA ILE A 83 41.84 14.71 -17.64
C ILE A 83 40.96 15.49 -16.65
N TYR A 84 41.16 16.80 -16.50
CA TYR A 84 40.29 17.59 -15.62
C TYR A 84 38.86 17.71 -16.15
N ASP A 85 38.68 17.87 -17.45
CA ASP A 85 37.34 17.87 -18.06
C ASP A 85 36.61 16.53 -17.81
N GLU A 86 37.31 15.39 -17.93
CA GLU A 86 36.76 14.06 -17.61
C GLU A 86 36.46 13.90 -16.11
N ILE A 87 37.32 14.38 -15.22
CA ILE A 87 37.07 14.37 -13.77
C ILE A 87 35.79 15.16 -13.43
N GLU A 88 35.59 16.32 -14.06
CA GLU A 88 34.41 17.16 -13.83
C GLU A 88 33.15 16.44 -14.27
N GLU A 89 33.15 15.81 -15.44
CA GLU A 89 32.02 15.01 -15.94
C GLU A 89 31.69 13.82 -15.01
N LEU A 90 32.69 13.06 -14.58
CA LEU A 90 32.49 11.93 -13.66
C LEU A 90 32.00 12.39 -12.27
N ARG A 91 32.47 13.54 -11.79
CA ARG A 91 32.00 14.14 -10.52
C ARG A 91 30.56 14.62 -10.56
N GLU A 92 30.02 14.92 -11.74
CA GLU A 92 28.59 15.22 -11.91
C GLU A 92 27.76 13.96 -11.96
N GLN A 93 28.26 12.89 -12.61
CA GLN A 93 27.51 11.62 -12.80
C GLN A 93 27.42 10.78 -11.51
N VAL A 94 28.53 10.65 -10.77
CA VAL A 94 28.62 9.79 -9.58
C VAL A 94 27.57 10.13 -8.51
N PRO A 95 27.35 11.39 -8.09
CA PRO A 95 26.33 11.73 -7.11
C PRO A 95 24.90 11.45 -7.59
N GLY A 96 24.64 11.59 -8.89
CA GLY A 96 23.36 11.25 -9.48
C GLY A 96 23.00 9.77 -9.26
N LEU A 97 23.93 8.88 -9.64
CA LEU A 97 23.81 7.44 -9.43
C LEU A 97 23.74 7.06 -7.95
N GLU A 98 24.49 7.74 -7.09
CA GLU A 98 24.45 7.53 -5.65
C GLU A 98 23.02 7.78 -5.09
N ASN A 99 22.39 8.87 -5.51
CA ASN A 99 21.03 9.17 -5.12
C ASN A 99 20.02 8.17 -5.69
N GLU A 100 20.20 7.75 -6.95
CA GLU A 100 19.34 6.70 -7.52
C GLU A 100 19.43 5.38 -6.74
N ILE A 101 20.65 4.95 -6.37
CA ILE A 101 20.83 3.73 -5.58
C ILE A 101 20.22 3.89 -4.19
N LYS A 102 20.41 5.02 -3.53
CA LYS A 102 19.76 5.30 -2.23
C LYS A 102 18.25 5.17 -2.31
N LEU A 103 17.63 5.69 -3.37
CA LEU A 103 16.19 5.53 -3.61
C LEU A 103 15.78 4.08 -3.79
N LEU A 104 16.56 3.29 -4.54
CA LEU A 104 16.31 1.86 -4.75
C LEU A 104 16.53 1.02 -3.49
N LEU A 105 17.34 1.49 -2.53
CA LEU A 105 17.59 0.83 -1.25
C LEU A 105 16.50 1.11 -0.19
N ILE A 106 15.59 2.05 -0.44
CA ILE A 106 14.44 2.27 0.44
C ILE A 106 13.55 1.02 0.35
N PRO A 107 13.25 0.36 1.48
CA PRO A 107 12.37 -0.80 1.45
C PRO A 107 11.01 -0.42 0.87
N ALA A 108 10.60 -1.10 -0.21
CA ALA A 108 9.26 -0.96 -0.74
C ALA A 108 8.23 -1.41 0.30
N ASP A 109 7.14 -0.67 0.44
CA ASP A 109 6.03 -1.10 1.27
C ASP A 109 5.33 -2.29 0.59
N PRO A 110 5.22 -3.46 1.25
CA PRO A 110 4.55 -4.61 0.66
C PRO A 110 3.09 -4.34 0.28
N GLU A 111 2.47 -3.33 0.87
CA GLU A 111 1.10 -2.94 0.54
C GLU A 111 1.02 -2.14 -0.78
N ASP A 112 2.11 -1.49 -1.22
CA ASP A 112 2.11 -0.61 -2.39
C ASP A 112 1.70 -1.30 -3.71
N ASP A 113 1.93 -2.60 -3.84
CA ASP A 113 1.53 -3.38 -5.03
C ASP A 113 0.11 -3.91 -4.98
N LYS A 114 -0.57 -3.76 -3.87
CA LYS A 114 -1.95 -4.25 -3.72
C LYS A 114 -2.91 -3.43 -4.58
N ASN A 115 -4.02 -4.05 -4.93
CA ASN A 115 -5.20 -3.34 -5.37
C ASN A 115 -5.69 -2.40 -4.27
N ALA A 116 -6.50 -1.42 -4.61
CA ALA A 116 -7.03 -0.47 -3.65
C ALA A 116 -8.56 -0.45 -3.63
N ILE A 117 -9.10 -0.20 -2.45
CA ILE A 117 -10.50 0.16 -2.25
C ILE A 117 -10.54 1.65 -1.91
N ILE A 118 -11.25 2.41 -2.73
CA ILE A 118 -11.39 3.86 -2.56
C ILE A 118 -12.80 4.17 -2.07
N GLU A 119 -12.86 4.88 -0.96
CA GLU A 119 -14.10 5.36 -0.38
C GLU A 119 -14.09 6.89 -0.41
N ILE A 120 -15.12 7.48 -1.03
CA ILE A 120 -15.34 8.93 -1.07
C ILE A 120 -16.63 9.23 -0.36
N ARG A 121 -16.60 10.16 0.62
CA ARG A 121 -17.79 10.62 1.34
C ARG A 121 -17.91 12.13 1.27
N GLY A 122 -19.13 12.61 1.01
CA GLY A 122 -19.47 14.00 1.23
C GLY A 122 -19.32 14.36 2.71
N GLY A 123 -18.53 15.38 3.00
CA GLY A 123 -18.32 15.91 4.35
C GLY A 123 -19.17 17.15 4.61
N THR A 124 -18.56 18.19 5.19
CA THR A 124 -19.23 19.46 5.47
C THR A 124 -19.61 20.19 4.17
N GLY A 125 -20.90 20.51 3.98
CA GLY A 125 -21.36 21.25 2.79
C GLY A 125 -22.70 20.79 2.22
N GLY A 126 -23.32 19.75 2.81
CA GLY A 126 -24.62 19.25 2.37
C GLY A 126 -24.59 18.71 0.92
N ASP A 127 -25.55 19.13 0.09
CA ASP A 127 -25.67 18.66 -1.30
C ASP A 127 -24.44 19.01 -2.14
N GLU A 128 -23.80 20.16 -1.89
CA GLU A 128 -22.58 20.56 -2.60
C GLU A 128 -21.41 19.60 -2.29
N ALA A 129 -21.31 19.10 -1.07
CA ALA A 129 -20.30 18.10 -0.72
C ALA A 129 -20.56 16.76 -1.44
N ALA A 130 -21.82 16.37 -1.63
CA ALA A 130 -22.18 15.19 -2.39
C ALA A 130 -21.89 15.36 -3.90
N LEU A 131 -22.15 16.52 -4.48
CA LEU A 131 -21.75 16.82 -5.86
C LEU A 131 -20.24 16.79 -6.04
N PHE A 132 -19.51 17.37 -5.11
CA PHE A 132 -18.04 17.34 -5.13
C PHE A 132 -17.46 15.92 -4.96
N ALA A 133 -18.08 15.07 -4.16
CA ALA A 133 -17.71 13.65 -4.10
C ALA A 133 -17.89 12.95 -5.45
N GLY A 134 -18.93 13.32 -6.21
CA GLY A 134 -19.14 12.87 -7.59
C GLY A 134 -18.04 13.35 -8.54
N ASP A 135 -17.59 14.60 -8.41
CA ASP A 135 -16.48 15.14 -9.20
C ASP A 135 -15.17 14.41 -8.90
N LEU A 136 -14.88 14.14 -7.63
CA LEU A 136 -13.71 13.36 -7.21
C LEU A 136 -13.76 11.92 -7.75
N TYR A 137 -14.91 11.26 -7.67
CA TYR A 137 -15.06 9.93 -8.26
C TYR A 137 -14.77 9.93 -9.76
N LYS A 138 -15.29 10.90 -10.50
CA LYS A 138 -15.04 11.06 -11.93
C LYS A 138 -13.55 11.31 -12.23
N MET A 139 -12.91 12.15 -11.44
CA MET A 139 -11.47 12.42 -11.52
C MET A 139 -10.65 11.15 -11.34
N TYR A 140 -10.90 10.39 -10.28
CA TYR A 140 -10.16 9.13 -10.03
C TYR A 140 -10.47 8.05 -11.07
N SER A 141 -11.71 7.92 -11.52
CA SER A 141 -12.06 6.97 -12.58
C SER A 141 -11.29 7.24 -13.87
N ARG A 142 -11.18 8.50 -14.29
CA ARG A 142 -10.42 8.89 -15.48
C ARG A 142 -8.91 8.68 -15.30
N TYR A 143 -8.39 8.98 -14.12
CA TYR A 143 -7.01 8.67 -13.81
C TYR A 143 -6.73 7.17 -13.89
N CYS A 144 -7.59 6.34 -13.31
CA CYS A 144 -7.47 4.88 -13.38
C CYS A 144 -7.52 4.38 -14.83
N GLU A 145 -8.43 4.91 -15.66
CA GLU A 145 -8.49 4.60 -17.09
C GLU A 145 -7.18 4.95 -17.82
N SER A 146 -6.60 6.12 -17.53
CA SER A 146 -5.32 6.55 -18.14
C SER A 146 -4.15 5.65 -17.75
N GLN A 147 -4.20 5.04 -16.55
CA GLN A 147 -3.20 4.07 -16.10
C GLN A 147 -3.48 2.64 -16.60
N GLY A 148 -4.59 2.40 -17.30
CA GLY A 148 -5.02 1.07 -17.73
C GLY A 148 -5.55 0.20 -16.60
N TRP A 149 -5.94 0.78 -15.46
CA TRP A 149 -6.49 0.07 -14.32
C TRP A 149 -7.99 -0.16 -14.46
N LYS A 150 -8.45 -1.27 -13.91
CA LYS A 150 -9.87 -1.62 -13.92
C LYS A 150 -10.54 -1.12 -12.66
N THR A 151 -11.67 -0.43 -12.80
CA THR A 151 -12.48 0.07 -11.68
C THR A 151 -13.81 -0.67 -11.60
N SER A 152 -14.27 -0.96 -10.39
CA SER A 152 -15.58 -1.60 -10.13
C SER A 152 -16.24 -0.96 -8.92
N ILE A 153 -17.48 -0.45 -9.11
CA ILE A 153 -18.25 0.13 -7.99
C ILE A 153 -18.72 -1.00 -7.09
N THR A 154 -18.39 -0.92 -5.79
CA THR A 154 -18.82 -1.89 -4.78
C THR A 154 -20.13 -1.46 -4.12
N SER A 155 -20.25 -0.18 -3.75
CA SER A 155 -21.47 0.38 -3.17
C SER A 155 -21.52 1.89 -3.36
N PHE A 156 -22.71 2.44 -3.37
CA PHE A 156 -22.89 3.89 -3.44
C PHE A 156 -24.20 4.31 -2.76
N ASN A 157 -24.23 5.57 -2.29
CA ASN A 157 -25.40 6.24 -1.78
C ASN A 157 -25.49 7.60 -2.47
N GLU A 158 -26.53 7.80 -3.25
CA GLU A 158 -26.72 9.03 -4.04
C GLU A 158 -27.07 10.23 -3.17
N GLY A 159 -26.62 11.41 -3.60
CA GLY A 159 -27.03 12.69 -3.03
C GLY A 159 -28.42 13.12 -3.51
N THR A 160 -29.09 13.96 -2.75
CA THR A 160 -30.46 14.45 -3.05
C THR A 160 -30.49 15.25 -4.36
N MET A 161 -29.43 15.97 -4.67
CA MET A 161 -29.29 16.81 -5.88
C MET A 161 -28.33 16.21 -6.91
N GLY A 162 -28.06 14.90 -6.83
CA GLY A 162 -27.04 14.19 -7.59
C GLY A 162 -25.71 14.09 -6.83
N GLY A 163 -24.70 13.49 -7.48
CA GLY A 163 -23.45 13.14 -6.81
C GLY A 163 -23.63 12.02 -5.81
N PHE A 164 -22.69 11.88 -4.87
CA PHE A 164 -22.68 10.77 -3.90
C PHE A 164 -22.53 11.28 -2.47
N LYS A 165 -23.43 10.86 -1.57
CA LYS A 165 -23.17 10.96 -0.13
C LYS A 165 -22.01 10.07 0.27
N GLU A 166 -21.94 8.89 -0.35
CA GLU A 166 -20.87 7.92 -0.20
C GLU A 166 -20.75 7.11 -1.48
N ILE A 167 -19.54 6.85 -1.93
CA ILE A 167 -19.25 5.88 -3.00
C ILE A 167 -18.00 5.10 -2.64
N VAL A 168 -18.07 3.78 -2.82
CA VAL A 168 -16.97 2.83 -2.60
C VAL A 168 -16.75 2.06 -3.89
N PHE A 169 -15.53 2.03 -4.37
CA PHE A 169 -15.14 1.30 -5.57
C PHE A 169 -13.76 0.67 -5.41
N SER A 170 -13.57 -0.48 -6.05
CA SER A 170 -12.28 -1.16 -6.12
C SER A 170 -11.53 -0.73 -7.37
N VAL A 171 -10.21 -0.71 -7.27
CA VAL A 171 -9.28 -0.46 -8.38
C VAL A 171 -8.28 -1.60 -8.44
N GLU A 172 -8.24 -2.29 -9.58
CA GLU A 172 -7.38 -3.44 -9.84
C GLU A 172 -6.30 -3.07 -10.87
N GLY A 173 -5.03 -3.37 -10.57
CA GLY A 173 -3.89 -3.12 -11.44
C GLY A 173 -2.56 -3.15 -10.69
N ASP A 174 -1.47 -2.90 -11.39
CA ASP A 174 -0.13 -2.92 -10.80
C ASP A 174 0.18 -1.62 -10.04
N GLY A 175 0.60 -1.73 -8.77
CA GLY A 175 1.03 -0.62 -7.95
C GLY A 175 -0.06 0.42 -7.64
N VAL A 176 -1.32 -0.02 -7.62
CA VAL A 176 -2.48 0.87 -7.44
C VAL A 176 -2.44 1.57 -6.10
N TYR A 177 -2.32 0.80 -5.01
CA TYR A 177 -2.31 1.36 -3.66
C TYR A 177 -1.12 2.31 -3.46
N GLY A 178 0.07 1.94 -3.90
CA GLY A 178 1.27 2.75 -3.78
C GLY A 178 1.16 4.14 -4.42
N LYS A 179 0.41 4.26 -5.54
CA LYS A 179 0.17 5.56 -6.18
C LYS A 179 -0.99 6.32 -5.54
N LEU A 180 -2.08 5.64 -5.20
CA LEU A 180 -3.31 6.30 -4.73
C LEU A 180 -3.34 6.54 -3.22
N LYS A 181 -2.49 5.91 -2.41
CA LYS A 181 -2.42 6.11 -0.94
C LYS A 181 -2.30 7.58 -0.55
N TYR A 182 -1.63 8.38 -1.36
CA TYR A 182 -1.46 9.82 -1.14
C TYR A 182 -2.74 10.64 -1.27
N GLU A 183 -3.79 10.07 -1.87
CA GLU A 183 -5.08 10.75 -2.04
C GLU A 183 -5.97 10.66 -0.78
N SER A 184 -5.55 9.87 0.22
CA SER A 184 -6.28 9.75 1.49
C SER A 184 -6.26 11.04 2.29
N GLY A 185 -7.44 11.55 2.65
CA GLY A 185 -7.58 12.75 3.47
C GLY A 185 -8.82 13.57 3.13
N VAL A 186 -8.79 14.83 3.57
CA VAL A 186 -9.89 15.78 3.34
C VAL A 186 -9.58 16.66 2.13
N HIS A 187 -10.43 16.59 1.13
CA HIS A 187 -10.41 17.43 -0.06
C HIS A 187 -11.40 18.57 0.09
N ARG A 188 -10.95 19.80 -0.11
CA ARG A 188 -11.75 21.00 0.03
C ARG A 188 -12.05 21.62 -1.32
N VAL A 189 -13.31 21.99 -1.58
CA VAL A 189 -13.71 22.72 -2.78
C VAL A 189 -14.18 24.12 -2.42
N GLN A 190 -13.82 25.10 -3.24
CA GLN A 190 -14.27 26.48 -3.18
C GLN A 190 -14.85 26.86 -4.54
N ARG A 191 -16.18 26.88 -4.64
CA ARG A 191 -16.94 27.29 -5.84
C ARG A 191 -18.29 27.87 -5.49
N VAL A 192 -18.95 28.47 -6.44
CA VAL A 192 -20.37 28.84 -6.35
C VAL A 192 -21.17 27.55 -6.57
N PRO A 193 -21.93 27.06 -5.58
CA PRO A 193 -22.74 25.84 -5.74
C PRO A 193 -23.82 26.03 -6.81
N GLN A 194 -24.24 24.95 -7.45
CA GLN A 194 -25.38 24.97 -8.39
C GLN A 194 -26.69 25.37 -7.69
N THR A 195 -26.78 25.19 -6.39
CA THR A 195 -27.93 25.53 -5.54
C THR A 195 -27.91 26.97 -5.02
N GLU A 196 -26.83 27.73 -5.26
CA GLU A 196 -26.67 29.11 -4.77
C GLU A 196 -27.19 30.13 -5.78
N THR A 197 -28.20 30.88 -5.40
CA THR A 197 -28.86 31.87 -6.26
C THR A 197 -28.22 33.26 -6.23
N GLN A 198 -27.40 33.57 -5.22
CA GLN A 198 -26.77 34.88 -5.03
C GLN A 198 -25.31 34.94 -5.49
N GLY A 199 -24.80 33.86 -6.10
CA GLY A 199 -23.43 33.80 -6.64
C GLY A 199 -22.32 33.79 -5.57
N ARG A 200 -22.65 33.45 -4.33
CA ARG A 200 -21.65 33.40 -3.24
C ARG A 200 -20.80 32.14 -3.35
N ILE A 201 -19.49 32.30 -3.13
CA ILE A 201 -18.55 31.18 -3.07
C ILE A 201 -18.76 30.45 -1.75
N HIS A 202 -19.06 29.14 -1.82
CA HIS A 202 -19.12 28.26 -0.66
C HIS A 202 -17.87 27.42 -0.57
N THR A 203 -17.60 26.98 0.65
CA THR A 203 -16.50 26.05 0.95
C THR A 203 -17.09 24.75 1.44
N SER A 204 -16.95 23.69 0.66
CA SER A 204 -17.38 22.35 0.99
C SER A 204 -16.21 21.39 1.06
N ALA A 205 -16.39 20.24 1.66
CA ALA A 205 -15.36 19.23 1.80
C ALA A 205 -15.91 17.83 1.51
N ALA A 206 -15.06 16.99 0.96
CA ALA A 206 -15.28 15.55 0.85
C ALA A 206 -14.05 14.82 1.41
N THR A 207 -14.27 13.62 1.91
CA THR A 207 -13.21 12.78 2.44
C THR A 207 -12.94 11.63 1.49
N VAL A 208 -11.67 11.34 1.27
CA VAL A 208 -11.21 10.20 0.48
C VAL A 208 -10.42 9.28 1.41
N ALA A 209 -10.77 8.01 1.45
CA ALA A 209 -9.98 6.97 2.10
C ALA A 209 -9.56 5.94 1.04
N VAL A 210 -8.26 5.74 0.91
CA VAL A 210 -7.67 4.71 0.06
C VAL A 210 -7.13 3.63 0.97
N LEU A 211 -7.65 2.43 0.83
CA LEU A 211 -7.29 1.27 1.65
C LEU A 211 -6.73 0.16 0.74
N PRO A 212 -5.69 -0.56 1.15
CA PRO A 212 -5.23 -1.71 0.39
C PRO A 212 -6.29 -2.81 0.42
N GLU A 213 -6.44 -3.53 -0.71
CA GLU A 213 -7.30 -4.70 -0.75
C GLU A 213 -6.78 -5.79 0.18
N ALA A 214 -7.69 -6.43 0.91
CA ALA A 214 -7.34 -7.51 1.81
C ALA A 214 -6.89 -8.76 1.06
N ASP A 215 -5.87 -9.41 1.58
CA ASP A 215 -5.59 -10.78 1.19
C ASP A 215 -6.69 -11.72 1.71
N GLU A 216 -6.99 -12.80 0.99
CA GLU A 216 -7.91 -13.83 1.49
C GLU A 216 -7.41 -14.38 2.83
N PHE A 217 -8.29 -14.39 3.83
CA PHE A 217 -7.98 -14.97 5.13
C PHE A 217 -8.01 -16.49 5.06
N ASP A 218 -6.85 -17.11 5.05
CA ASP A 218 -6.71 -18.54 5.21
C ASP A 218 -6.44 -18.84 6.69
N VAL A 219 -7.49 -19.19 7.44
CA VAL A 219 -7.34 -19.56 8.85
C VAL A 219 -6.97 -21.04 8.93
N GLU A 220 -5.67 -21.31 9.06
CA GLU A 220 -5.17 -22.66 9.30
C GLU A 220 -5.36 -23.04 10.77
N VAL A 221 -6.28 -23.94 11.03
CA VAL A 221 -6.50 -24.52 12.38
C VAL A 221 -5.77 -25.86 12.44
N ARG A 222 -4.63 -25.91 13.12
CA ARG A 222 -3.82 -27.13 13.26
C ARG A 222 -4.36 -28.02 14.37
N GLU A 223 -4.36 -29.34 14.15
CA GLU A 223 -4.86 -30.30 15.16
C GLU A 223 -4.06 -30.24 16.49
N GLN A 224 -2.77 -29.94 16.44
CA GLN A 224 -1.92 -29.79 17.62
C GLN A 224 -2.31 -28.62 18.54
N ASP A 225 -2.99 -27.61 17.99
CA ASP A 225 -3.43 -26.42 18.71
C ASP A 225 -4.82 -26.61 19.36
N ILE A 226 -5.41 -27.82 19.21
CA ILE A 226 -6.73 -28.15 19.70
C ILE A 226 -6.64 -29.16 20.83
N ARG A 227 -7.13 -28.78 22.01
CA ARG A 227 -7.39 -29.73 23.09
C ARG A 227 -8.79 -30.31 22.93
N VAL A 228 -8.88 -31.64 22.92
CA VAL A 228 -10.11 -32.40 22.80
C VAL A 228 -10.47 -33.03 24.14
N ASP A 229 -11.57 -32.62 24.72
CA ASP A 229 -12.12 -33.20 25.94
C ASP A 229 -13.43 -33.92 25.61
N THR A 230 -13.60 -35.16 26.06
CA THR A 230 -14.83 -35.93 25.89
C THR A 230 -15.55 -36.10 27.22
N TYR A 231 -16.85 -36.02 27.22
CA TYR A 231 -17.67 -36.12 28.43
C TYR A 231 -19.05 -36.73 28.13
N ASN A 232 -19.80 -37.08 29.18
CA ASN A 232 -21.15 -37.61 29.03
C ASN A 232 -22.10 -36.50 28.59
N SER A 233 -22.90 -36.80 27.56
CA SER A 233 -23.94 -35.87 27.12
C SER A 233 -24.99 -35.66 28.23
N SER A 234 -25.44 -34.41 28.40
CA SER A 234 -26.49 -34.03 29.34
C SER A 234 -27.86 -34.00 28.59
N GLY A 235 -28.85 -34.69 29.11
CA GLY A 235 -30.22 -34.69 28.53
C GLY A 235 -31.09 -35.82 29.03
N ALA A 236 -32.39 -35.78 28.74
CA ALA A 236 -33.32 -36.85 29.04
C ALA A 236 -33.01 -38.07 28.15
N GLY A 237 -32.38 -39.10 28.71
CA GLY A 237 -31.98 -40.31 27.99
C GLY A 237 -31.80 -41.51 28.91
N GLY A 238 -31.86 -42.71 28.34
CA GLY A 238 -31.68 -44.00 29.06
C GLY A 238 -30.20 -44.26 29.38
N GLN A 239 -29.89 -45.53 29.79
CA GLN A 239 -28.53 -45.96 30.20
C GLN A 239 -27.40 -45.57 29.23
N SER A 240 -27.65 -45.47 27.91
CA SER A 240 -26.68 -45.12 26.90
C SER A 240 -26.15 -43.69 27.02
N VAL A 241 -26.97 -42.73 27.49
CA VAL A 241 -26.56 -41.33 27.67
C VAL A 241 -25.60 -41.15 28.87
N ASN A 242 -25.77 -41.98 29.88
CA ASN A 242 -24.99 -41.93 31.11
C ASN A 242 -23.68 -42.72 31.07
N THR A 243 -23.52 -43.64 30.08
CA THR A 243 -22.38 -44.54 29.99
C THR A 243 -21.45 -44.26 28.81
N THR A 244 -21.92 -43.48 27.81
CA THR A 244 -21.11 -43.21 26.60
C THR A 244 -20.62 -41.77 26.57
N TYR A 245 -19.32 -41.59 26.48
CA TYR A 245 -18.67 -40.26 26.30
C TYR A 245 -18.88 -39.74 24.88
N SER A 246 -20.12 -39.43 24.53
CA SER A 246 -20.47 -38.97 23.17
C SER A 246 -20.32 -37.48 22.96
N ALA A 247 -20.37 -36.67 24.01
CA ALA A 247 -20.17 -35.23 23.94
C ALA A 247 -18.70 -34.84 23.79
N VAL A 248 -18.41 -33.89 22.97
CA VAL A 248 -17.04 -33.39 22.68
C VAL A 248 -16.95 -31.91 22.96
N ARG A 249 -15.89 -31.52 23.64
CA ARG A 249 -15.46 -30.12 23.82
C ARG A 249 -14.12 -29.94 23.14
N LEU A 250 -14.03 -28.96 22.27
CA LEU A 250 -12.79 -28.53 21.62
C LEU A 250 -12.40 -27.18 22.18
N THR A 251 -11.14 -27.08 22.59
CA THR A 251 -10.55 -25.81 23.04
C THR A 251 -9.37 -25.49 22.13
N HIS A 252 -9.44 -24.38 21.42
CA HIS A 252 -8.30 -23.87 20.64
C HIS A 252 -7.35 -23.14 21.58
N ILE A 253 -6.16 -23.71 21.80
CA ILE A 253 -5.20 -23.26 22.84
C ILE A 253 -4.74 -21.80 22.60
N PRO A 254 -4.38 -21.39 21.36
CA PRO A 254 -3.89 -20.02 21.12
C PRO A 254 -4.95 -18.93 21.35
N THR A 255 -6.20 -19.18 20.99
CA THR A 255 -7.28 -18.17 21.09
C THR A 255 -8.16 -18.32 22.31
N GLY A 256 -8.09 -19.47 23.01
CA GLY A 256 -8.98 -19.79 24.14
C GLY A 256 -10.43 -20.05 23.75
N ILE A 257 -10.76 -20.12 22.46
CA ILE A 257 -12.13 -20.40 22.00
C ILE A 257 -12.52 -21.83 22.34
N VAL A 258 -13.68 -21.98 22.95
CA VAL A 258 -14.25 -23.29 23.35
C VAL A 258 -15.54 -23.53 22.58
N VAL A 259 -15.65 -24.71 21.99
CA VAL A 259 -16.84 -25.20 21.29
C VAL A 259 -17.23 -26.56 21.86
N GLN A 260 -18.53 -26.80 22.01
CA GLN A 260 -19.08 -28.08 22.52
C GLN A 260 -20.15 -28.58 21.55
N SER A 261 -20.15 -29.90 21.34
CA SER A 261 -21.19 -30.57 20.57
C SER A 261 -21.59 -31.87 21.25
N GLN A 262 -22.93 -32.05 21.45
CA GLN A 262 -23.52 -33.24 22.10
C GLN A 262 -24.81 -33.71 21.41
N ASP A 263 -25.11 -33.15 20.21
CA ASP A 263 -26.38 -33.33 19.51
C ASP A 263 -26.51 -34.75 18.92
N GLU A 264 -25.39 -35.35 18.58
CA GLU A 264 -25.36 -36.68 17.94
C GLU A 264 -24.94 -37.77 18.95
N ARG A 265 -25.43 -39.01 18.70
CA ARG A 265 -25.03 -40.17 19.49
C ARG A 265 -23.58 -40.62 19.23
N SER A 266 -23.01 -40.19 18.14
CA SER A 266 -21.65 -40.53 17.70
C SER A 266 -20.65 -39.46 18.09
N GLN A 267 -19.63 -39.80 18.88
CA GLN A 267 -18.51 -38.95 19.27
C GLN A 267 -17.80 -38.41 18.03
N ILE A 268 -17.61 -39.22 16.98
CA ILE A 268 -16.92 -38.82 15.73
C ILE A 268 -17.70 -37.71 15.04
N LYS A 269 -19.05 -37.85 14.95
CA LYS A 269 -19.89 -36.82 14.33
C LYS A 269 -19.89 -35.50 15.16
N ASN A 270 -19.95 -35.61 16.49
CA ASN A 270 -19.87 -34.47 17.38
C ASN A 270 -18.50 -33.77 17.27
N LYS A 271 -17.40 -34.53 17.17
CA LYS A 271 -16.07 -33.94 16.92
C LYS A 271 -16.01 -33.19 15.58
N ALA A 272 -16.51 -33.79 14.52
CA ALA A 272 -16.52 -33.14 13.20
C ALA A 272 -17.34 -31.83 13.19
N ARG A 273 -18.53 -31.86 13.81
CA ARG A 273 -19.41 -30.71 13.92
C ARG A 273 -18.75 -29.58 14.77
N ALA A 274 -18.21 -29.96 15.93
CA ALA A 274 -17.49 -29.02 16.79
C ALA A 274 -16.26 -28.41 16.09
N MET A 275 -15.56 -29.19 15.25
CA MET A 275 -14.43 -28.70 14.45
C MET A 275 -14.87 -27.66 13.41
N THR A 276 -15.97 -27.90 12.71
CA THR A 276 -16.53 -26.94 11.74
C THR A 276 -16.93 -25.65 12.43
N GLU A 277 -17.61 -25.76 13.58
CA GLU A 277 -18.02 -24.58 14.36
C GLU A 277 -16.80 -23.82 14.93
N LEU A 278 -15.77 -24.53 15.40
CA LEU A 278 -14.52 -23.94 15.89
C LEU A 278 -13.84 -23.14 14.80
N ARG A 279 -13.69 -23.70 13.59
CA ARG A 279 -13.11 -23.00 12.43
C ARG A 279 -13.90 -21.73 12.10
N THR A 280 -15.22 -21.82 12.09
CA THR A 280 -16.09 -20.66 11.83
C THR A 280 -15.93 -19.57 12.88
N ARG A 281 -15.83 -19.91 14.17
CA ARG A 281 -15.63 -18.94 15.24
C ARG A 281 -14.26 -18.28 15.19
N ILE A 282 -13.19 -19.04 14.89
CA ILE A 282 -11.84 -18.51 14.73
C ILE A 282 -11.81 -17.57 13.51
N TYR A 283 -12.39 -17.99 12.38
CA TYR A 283 -12.50 -17.14 11.19
C TYR A 283 -13.21 -15.81 11.49
N ASN A 284 -14.37 -15.88 12.16
CA ASN A 284 -15.13 -14.66 12.50
C ASN A 284 -14.36 -13.74 13.45
N MET A 285 -13.59 -14.31 14.39
CA MET A 285 -12.76 -13.52 15.29
C MET A 285 -11.63 -12.80 14.53
N GLU A 286 -10.92 -13.49 13.65
CA GLU A 286 -9.85 -12.89 12.83
C GLU A 286 -10.43 -11.85 11.85
N TYR A 287 -11.57 -12.16 11.25
CA TYR A 287 -12.29 -11.23 10.37
C TYR A 287 -12.72 -9.96 11.12
N GLN A 288 -13.21 -10.10 12.37
CA GLN A 288 -13.58 -8.94 13.18
C GLN A 288 -12.37 -8.08 13.54
N LYS A 289 -11.25 -8.69 13.92
CA LYS A 289 -9.99 -7.95 14.15
C LYS A 289 -9.57 -7.15 12.91
N TYR A 290 -9.66 -7.77 11.75
CA TYR A 290 -9.35 -7.13 10.48
C TYR A 290 -10.26 -5.93 10.21
N ILE A 291 -11.58 -6.09 10.41
CA ILE A 291 -12.54 -4.98 10.25
C ILE A 291 -12.22 -3.84 11.21
N ASP A 292 -11.87 -4.15 12.47
CA ASP A 292 -11.52 -3.14 13.48
C ASP A 292 -10.21 -2.43 13.13
N GLU A 293 -9.24 -3.13 12.55
CA GLU A 293 -7.99 -2.56 12.05
C GLU A 293 -8.24 -1.61 10.87
N ILE A 294 -9.04 -2.02 9.89
CA ILE A 294 -9.45 -1.16 8.76
C ILE A 294 -10.17 0.09 9.28
N ALA A 295 -11.11 -0.07 10.21
CA ALA A 295 -11.82 1.06 10.79
C ALA A 295 -10.89 2.04 11.51
N SER A 296 -9.88 1.52 12.20
CA SER A 296 -8.83 2.31 12.85
C SER A 296 -7.94 3.03 11.82
N LYS A 297 -7.41 2.32 10.81
CA LYS A 297 -6.63 2.90 9.71
C LYS A 297 -7.42 4.01 9.02
N ARG A 298 -8.68 3.75 8.67
CA ARG A 298 -9.58 4.73 8.06
C ARG A 298 -9.77 5.97 8.93
N LYS A 299 -10.01 5.81 10.23
CA LYS A 299 -10.17 6.92 11.18
C LYS A 299 -8.92 7.80 11.22
N THR A 300 -7.74 7.22 11.13
CA THR A 300 -6.46 7.93 11.10
C THR A 300 -6.30 8.72 9.79
N LEU A 301 -6.64 8.12 8.64
CA LEU A 301 -6.49 8.71 7.31
C LEU A 301 -7.43 9.90 7.08
N VAL A 302 -8.67 9.83 7.59
CA VAL A 302 -9.74 10.79 7.26
C VAL A 302 -9.93 11.82 8.37
N SER A 303 -9.36 11.60 9.56
CA SER A 303 -9.56 12.49 10.73
C SER A 303 -11.05 12.76 10.99
N THR A 304 -11.42 14.00 11.25
CA THR A 304 -12.81 14.42 11.57
C THR A 304 -13.66 14.77 10.35
N GLY A 305 -13.10 14.76 9.12
CA GLY A 305 -13.78 15.25 7.91
C GLY A 305 -14.02 16.77 7.93
N ASP A 306 -13.41 17.48 8.85
CA ASP A 306 -13.51 18.94 8.93
C ASP A 306 -12.66 19.58 7.81
N ARG A 307 -13.23 20.58 7.14
CA ARG A 307 -12.57 21.39 6.11
C ARG A 307 -11.28 22.09 6.56
N SER A 308 -11.01 22.16 7.86
CA SER A 308 -9.76 22.68 8.42
C SER A 308 -8.59 21.70 8.24
N ALA A 309 -8.84 20.40 8.30
CA ALA A 309 -7.84 19.33 8.15
C ALA A 309 -7.58 18.93 6.68
N LYS A 310 -7.70 19.90 5.77
CA LYS A 310 -7.56 19.65 4.31
C LYS A 310 -6.15 19.24 3.90
N ILE A 311 -6.06 18.24 3.03
CA ILE A 311 -4.82 17.93 2.31
C ILE A 311 -4.73 18.71 1.00
N ARG A 312 -5.86 18.88 0.28
CA ARG A 312 -5.89 19.55 -1.02
C ARG A 312 -7.09 20.51 -1.13
N THR A 313 -6.89 21.62 -1.86
CA THR A 313 -7.95 22.60 -2.14
C THR A 313 -8.12 22.81 -3.63
N TYR A 314 -9.34 22.66 -4.10
CA TYR A 314 -9.80 22.92 -5.46
C TYR A 314 -10.50 24.28 -5.51
N HIS A 315 -9.81 25.29 -6.06
CA HIS A 315 -10.29 26.68 -6.07
C HIS A 315 -10.77 27.07 -7.47
N PHE A 316 -12.07 26.90 -7.71
CA PHE A 316 -12.68 27.15 -9.03
C PHE A 316 -12.52 28.60 -9.52
N PRO A 317 -12.77 29.64 -8.71
CA PRO A 317 -12.64 31.03 -9.19
C PRO A 317 -11.24 31.39 -9.71
N GLN A 318 -10.21 30.70 -9.27
CA GLN A 318 -8.82 30.94 -9.70
C GLN A 318 -8.29 29.81 -10.62
N GLY A 319 -9.10 28.80 -10.94
CA GLY A 319 -8.70 27.69 -11.80
C GLY A 319 -7.48 26.91 -11.30
N ARG A 320 -7.31 26.81 -9.96
CA ARG A 320 -6.13 26.19 -9.36
C ARG A 320 -6.45 25.11 -8.35
N VAL A 321 -5.53 24.15 -8.23
CA VAL A 321 -5.54 23.12 -7.18
C VAL A 321 -4.24 23.23 -6.39
N THR A 322 -4.34 23.24 -5.06
CA THR A 322 -3.19 23.33 -4.16
C THR A 322 -3.15 22.15 -3.21
N ASP A 323 -2.07 21.40 -3.22
CA ASP A 323 -1.77 20.40 -2.20
C ASP A 323 -0.99 21.06 -1.05
N HIS A 324 -1.59 21.04 0.14
CA HIS A 324 -1.06 21.76 1.30
C HIS A 324 0.07 21.02 2.01
N ARG A 325 0.25 19.73 1.76
CA ARG A 325 1.33 18.93 2.38
C ARG A 325 2.70 19.32 1.85
N ILE A 326 2.76 19.62 0.56
CA ILE A 326 4.01 19.94 -0.16
C ILE A 326 4.01 21.36 -0.73
N GLY A 327 2.94 22.15 -0.54
CA GLY A 327 2.81 23.50 -1.06
C GLY A 327 2.70 23.61 -2.58
N LEU A 328 2.49 22.49 -3.30
CA LEU A 328 2.39 22.49 -4.76
C LEU A 328 1.05 23.05 -5.22
N THR A 329 1.09 24.00 -6.15
CA THR A 329 -0.10 24.60 -6.78
C THR A 329 -0.03 24.43 -8.29
N LEU A 330 -1.08 23.82 -8.87
CA LEU A 330 -1.29 23.71 -10.32
C LEU A 330 -2.44 24.63 -10.75
N HIS A 331 -2.23 25.39 -11.82
CA HIS A 331 -3.22 26.30 -12.39
C HIS A 331 -4.01 25.67 -13.56
N GLN A 332 -4.31 24.39 -13.44
CA GLN A 332 -4.96 23.53 -14.44
C GLN A 332 -6.07 22.72 -13.76
N LEU A 333 -7.01 23.42 -13.10
CA LEU A 333 -8.10 22.77 -12.34
C LEU A 333 -8.90 21.78 -13.19
N ASP A 334 -9.22 22.15 -14.44
CA ASP A 334 -10.03 21.32 -15.33
C ASP A 334 -9.28 20.04 -15.73
N ASP A 335 -7.99 20.13 -15.99
CA ASP A 335 -7.16 18.96 -16.32
C ASP A 335 -7.06 18.01 -15.12
N VAL A 336 -6.85 18.56 -13.92
CA VAL A 336 -6.84 17.78 -12.68
C VAL A 336 -8.18 17.07 -12.47
N LEU A 337 -9.32 17.76 -12.63
CA LEU A 337 -10.65 17.14 -12.51
C LEU A 337 -10.94 16.15 -13.64
N ASN A 338 -10.21 16.23 -14.73
CA ASN A 338 -10.25 15.26 -15.83
C ASN A 338 -9.29 14.08 -15.64
N GLY A 339 -8.59 13.99 -14.50
CA GLY A 339 -7.77 12.86 -14.13
C GLY A 339 -6.26 13.12 -14.18
N ASP A 340 -5.79 14.32 -14.51
CA ASP A 340 -4.35 14.64 -14.50
C ASP A 340 -3.87 14.95 -13.07
N ILE A 341 -3.80 13.93 -12.23
CA ILE A 341 -3.31 14.02 -10.84
C ILE A 341 -1.87 13.52 -10.68
N GLN A 342 -1.27 12.99 -11.76
CA GLN A 342 0.09 12.42 -11.73
C GLN A 342 1.14 13.39 -11.18
N PRO A 343 1.14 14.70 -11.51
CA PRO A 343 2.13 15.63 -10.96
C PRO A 343 2.09 15.76 -9.43
N PHE A 344 0.89 15.61 -8.80
CA PHE A 344 0.80 15.59 -7.34
C PHE A 344 1.36 14.29 -6.76
N ILE A 345 1.05 13.15 -7.38
CA ILE A 345 1.54 11.83 -6.94
C ILE A 345 3.06 11.80 -7.01
N ASP A 346 3.66 12.26 -8.11
CA ASP A 346 5.11 12.28 -8.30
C ASP A 346 5.79 13.15 -7.23
N ALA A 347 5.28 14.36 -7.01
CA ALA A 347 5.84 15.27 -6.01
C ALA A 347 5.70 14.72 -4.57
N LEU A 348 4.57 14.06 -4.25
CA LEU A 348 4.37 13.43 -2.94
C LEU A 348 5.27 12.20 -2.75
N THR A 349 5.47 11.41 -3.81
CA THR A 349 6.40 10.27 -3.79
C THR A 349 7.84 10.75 -3.54
N VAL A 350 8.26 11.83 -4.19
CA VAL A 350 9.59 12.42 -3.94
C VAL A 350 9.72 12.91 -2.50
N ALA A 351 8.68 13.57 -1.97
CA ALA A 351 8.68 14.05 -0.59
C ALA A 351 8.75 12.89 0.44
N GLU A 352 7.95 11.82 0.24
CA GLU A 352 7.98 10.63 1.09
C GLU A 352 9.35 9.94 1.03
N ASN A 353 9.92 9.77 -0.17
CA ASN A 353 11.23 9.15 -0.33
C ASN A 353 12.33 9.97 0.36
N ALA A 354 12.29 11.31 0.28
CA ALA A 354 13.23 12.18 1.00
C ALA A 354 13.11 12.03 2.53
N GLU A 355 11.88 11.91 3.05
CA GLU A 355 11.64 11.68 4.47
C GLU A 355 12.14 10.29 4.92
N ARG A 356 11.86 9.25 4.12
CA ARG A 356 12.34 7.88 4.37
C ARG A 356 13.88 7.80 4.34
N MET A 357 14.54 8.47 3.40
CA MET A 357 16.01 8.55 3.35
C MET A 357 16.57 9.19 4.63
N ASN A 358 15.99 10.31 5.08
CA ASN A 358 16.40 10.97 6.31
C ASN A 358 16.22 10.08 7.55
N THR A 359 15.11 9.31 7.59
CA THR A 359 14.79 8.42 8.73
C THR A 359 15.68 7.17 8.73
N ALA A 360 16.01 6.65 7.55
CA ALA A 360 16.88 5.47 7.40
C ALA A 360 18.38 5.78 7.53
N GLN A 361 18.75 7.05 7.70
CA GLN A 361 20.16 7.53 7.69
C GLN A 361 20.91 7.11 6.41
N LEU A 362 20.22 7.18 5.27
CA LEU A 362 20.73 6.84 3.95
C LEU A 362 21.35 8.09 3.26
#